data_7f4007151a91b5345b22eb4e9673a372
#
_entry.id   7f4007151a91b5345b22eb4e9673a372
#
_cell.length_a   1.000
_cell.length_b   1.000
_cell.length_c   1.000
_cell.angle_alpha   90.00
_cell.angle_beta   90.00
_cell.angle_gamma   90.00
#
_symmetry.space_group_name_H-M   'P 1'
#
loop_
_entity.id
_entity.type
_entity.pdbx_description
1 polymer ?
#
loop_
_entity_poly.entity_id
_entity_poly.type
_entity_poly.pdbx_seq_one_letter_code
_entity_poly.pdbx_strand_id
1 'polypeptide(L)'
;MFRRCTALRAVPAHLWRLNHVAIAVPASRSLVEAGEMYTRIFNAKVSEPVKQEAHGVITVFVELANTKIELLHPLGDNSPISAFLERNKDGGMHHICLEVPDIAAAMQICKEANIRCLGTAPKIGAHGNPVIFLHPKDCGGVLTELEEVKS
;
A
#
# COMPACT_ATOMS: atom_id res chain seq x y z
N MET A 1 13.89 -15.52 24.16
CA MET A 1 13.60 -16.95 23.90
C MET A 1 12.56 -17.01 22.79
N PHE A 2 13.00 -17.22 21.56
CA PHE A 2 12.10 -17.38 20.42
C PHE A 2 11.45 -18.76 20.49
N ARG A 3 10.14 -18.82 20.74
CA ARG A 3 9.39 -20.08 20.60
C ARG A 3 9.48 -20.49 19.13
N ARG A 4 10.02 -21.67 18.86
CA ARG A 4 9.94 -22.32 17.55
C ARG A 4 8.46 -22.48 17.21
N CYS A 5 7.99 -21.68 16.26
CA CYS A 5 6.67 -21.87 15.69
C CYS A 5 6.70 -23.18 14.90
N THR A 6 5.93 -24.15 15.34
CA THR A 6 5.78 -25.44 14.67
C THR A 6 5.11 -25.21 13.31
N ALA A 7 5.85 -25.53 12.27
CA ALA A 7 5.41 -25.83 10.90
C ALA A 7 4.23 -24.98 10.37
N LEU A 8 4.43 -23.67 10.28
CA LEU A 8 3.79 -22.88 9.24
C LEU A 8 4.29 -23.47 7.91
N ARG A 9 3.38 -23.95 7.05
CA ARG A 9 3.67 -24.06 5.62
C ARG A 9 3.86 -22.62 5.13
N ALA A 10 5.05 -22.10 5.38
CA ALA A 10 5.43 -20.77 4.93
C ALA A 10 5.28 -20.76 3.42
N VAL A 11 4.42 -19.92 2.92
CA VAL A 11 4.54 -19.49 1.52
C VAL A 11 5.98 -18.99 1.40
N PRO A 12 6.80 -19.57 0.53
CA PRO A 12 8.22 -19.19 0.46
C PRO A 12 8.33 -17.68 0.29
N ALA A 13 9.09 -17.01 1.14
CA ALA A 13 9.20 -15.53 1.15
C ALA A 13 9.66 -14.94 -0.20
N HIS A 14 10.32 -15.75 -1.06
CA HIS A 14 10.68 -15.35 -2.42
C HIS A 14 9.50 -15.18 -3.39
N LEU A 15 8.28 -15.57 -2.99
CA LEU A 15 7.06 -15.35 -3.77
C LEU A 15 6.37 -14.02 -3.41
N TRP A 16 6.77 -13.38 -2.31
CA TRP A 16 6.24 -12.09 -1.92
C TRP A 16 7.10 -10.99 -2.56
N ARG A 17 6.46 -10.08 -3.26
CA ARG A 17 7.11 -9.00 -3.99
C ARG A 17 6.62 -7.67 -3.45
N LEU A 18 7.47 -6.65 -3.52
CA LEU A 18 7.04 -5.28 -3.32
C LEU A 18 6.26 -4.84 -4.57
N ASN A 19 4.95 -4.63 -4.42
CA ASN A 19 4.10 -4.10 -5.49
C ASN A 19 4.33 -2.60 -5.68
N HIS A 20 4.19 -1.84 -4.59
CA HIS A 20 4.42 -0.40 -4.61
C HIS A 20 4.76 0.18 -3.25
N VAL A 21 5.26 1.41 -3.28
CA VAL A 21 5.37 2.30 -2.13
C VAL A 21 4.39 3.45 -2.35
N ALA A 22 3.48 3.67 -1.41
CA ALA A 22 2.51 4.75 -1.49
C ALA A 22 3.02 6.00 -0.77
N ILE A 23 2.91 7.13 -1.44
CA ILE A 23 3.28 8.45 -0.93
C ILE A 23 2.04 9.33 -0.92
N ALA A 24 1.66 9.81 0.26
CA ALA A 24 0.57 10.78 0.40
C ALA A 24 1.06 12.18 0.01
N VAL A 25 0.33 12.82 -0.89
CA VAL A 25 0.58 14.18 -1.38
C VAL A 25 -0.48 15.10 -0.76
N PRO A 26 -0.11 16.21 -0.09
CA PRO A 26 -1.07 17.13 0.51
C PRO A 26 -2.03 17.72 -0.52
N ALA A 27 -3.28 18.02 -0.09
CA ALA A 27 -4.28 18.65 -0.97
C ALA A 27 -3.84 20.01 -1.54
N SER A 28 -2.94 20.70 -0.84
CA SER A 28 -2.35 21.99 -1.27
C SER A 28 -1.32 21.85 -2.39
N ARG A 29 -0.87 20.62 -2.72
CA ARG A 29 0.13 20.34 -3.77
C ARG A 29 -0.54 19.66 -4.95
N SER A 30 -0.18 20.06 -6.16
CA SER A 30 -0.65 19.37 -7.37
C SER A 30 -0.12 17.94 -7.45
N LEU A 31 -1.03 16.97 -7.62
CA LEU A 31 -0.69 15.57 -7.84
C LEU A 31 0.05 15.36 -9.17
N VAL A 32 -0.34 16.14 -10.21
CA VAL A 32 0.30 16.11 -11.52
C VAL A 32 1.76 16.59 -11.41
N GLU A 33 2.00 17.74 -10.77
CA GLU A 33 3.37 18.25 -10.55
C GLU A 33 4.23 17.29 -9.72
N ALA A 34 3.63 16.63 -8.72
CA ALA A 34 4.32 15.60 -7.96
C ALA A 34 4.76 14.41 -8.83
N GLY A 35 3.93 14.00 -9.80
CA GLY A 35 4.27 12.99 -10.81
C GLY A 35 5.32 13.46 -11.82
N GLU A 36 5.19 14.70 -12.32
CA GLU A 36 6.11 15.28 -13.30
C GLU A 36 7.57 15.34 -12.80
N MET A 37 7.78 15.48 -11.50
CA MET A 37 9.11 15.40 -10.90
C MET A 37 9.80 14.09 -11.25
N TYR A 38 9.09 12.98 -11.18
CA TYR A 38 9.65 11.66 -11.51
C TYR A 38 9.94 11.50 -13.00
N THR A 39 9.08 12.02 -13.87
CA THR A 39 9.36 12.04 -15.32
C THR A 39 10.59 12.87 -15.63
N ARG A 40 10.67 14.08 -15.06
CA ARG A 40 11.74 15.03 -15.37
C ARG A 40 13.11 14.59 -14.84
N ILE A 41 13.17 13.99 -13.63
CA ILE A 41 14.45 13.63 -13.00
C ILE A 41 14.87 12.21 -13.37
N PHE A 42 13.92 11.26 -13.42
CA PHE A 42 14.22 9.83 -13.56
C PHE A 42 13.76 9.25 -14.90
N ASN A 43 13.16 10.07 -15.78
CA ASN A 43 12.55 9.62 -17.04
C ASN A 43 11.54 8.48 -16.81
N ALA A 44 10.87 8.49 -15.64
CA ALA A 44 9.89 7.48 -15.29
C ALA A 44 8.58 7.71 -16.06
N LYS A 45 7.88 6.63 -16.39
CA LYS A 45 6.52 6.68 -16.93
C LYS A 45 5.55 6.93 -15.79
N VAL A 46 4.72 7.95 -15.93
CA VAL A 46 3.73 8.38 -14.97
C VAL A 46 2.34 8.24 -15.57
N SER A 47 1.41 7.63 -14.83
CA SER A 47 0.03 7.46 -15.27
C SER A 47 -0.76 8.78 -15.18
N GLU A 48 -1.89 8.83 -15.88
CA GLU A 48 -2.90 9.85 -15.63
C GLU A 48 -3.50 9.68 -14.22
N PRO A 49 -3.97 10.77 -13.59
CA PRO A 49 -4.69 10.70 -12.33
C PRO A 49 -6.01 9.92 -12.46
N VAL A 50 -6.25 8.99 -11.55
CA VAL A 50 -7.48 8.19 -11.50
C VAL A 50 -8.17 8.39 -10.16
N LYS A 51 -9.43 8.81 -10.19
CA LYS A 51 -10.27 8.91 -9.00
C LYS A 51 -10.69 7.52 -8.55
N GLN A 52 -10.42 7.22 -7.29
CA GLN A 52 -10.83 6.01 -6.60
C GLN A 52 -11.93 6.37 -5.60
N GLU A 53 -13.15 6.58 -6.10
CA GLU A 53 -14.29 7.07 -5.29
C GLU A 53 -14.56 6.18 -4.07
N ALA A 54 -14.50 4.85 -4.25
CA ALA A 54 -14.71 3.89 -3.16
C ALA A 54 -13.62 3.93 -2.08
N HIS A 55 -12.45 4.50 -2.40
CA HIS A 55 -11.29 4.61 -1.51
C HIS A 55 -11.03 6.04 -1.03
N GLY A 56 -11.79 7.02 -1.52
CA GLY A 56 -11.64 8.42 -1.14
C GLY A 56 -10.27 9.03 -1.47
N VAL A 57 -9.65 8.59 -2.55
CA VAL A 57 -8.34 9.07 -3.01
C VAL A 57 -8.29 9.24 -4.53
N ILE A 58 -7.36 10.06 -4.99
CA ILE A 58 -6.94 10.11 -6.39
C ILE A 58 -5.55 9.50 -6.44
N THR A 59 -5.31 8.60 -7.38
CA THR A 59 -4.04 7.89 -7.53
C THR A 59 -3.32 8.25 -8.82
N VAL A 60 -2.00 8.33 -8.76
CA VAL A 60 -1.08 8.38 -9.89
C VAL A 60 0.00 7.34 -9.66
N PHE A 61 0.29 6.53 -10.66
CA PHE A 61 1.36 5.54 -10.60
C PHE A 61 2.60 5.99 -11.37
N VAL A 62 3.74 5.87 -10.72
CA VAL A 62 5.08 6.05 -11.31
C VAL A 62 5.68 4.67 -11.49
N GLU A 63 5.93 4.26 -12.73
CA GLU A 63 6.51 2.97 -13.04
C GLU A 63 8.03 3.00 -12.89
N LEU A 64 8.56 2.09 -12.09
CA LEU A 64 9.99 1.82 -11.96
C LEU A 64 10.29 0.42 -12.53
N ALA A 65 11.56 0.11 -12.76
CA ALA A 65 11.95 -1.17 -13.36
C ALA A 65 11.56 -2.40 -12.52
N ASN A 66 11.47 -2.27 -11.21
CA ASN A 66 11.27 -3.36 -10.26
C ASN A 66 10.04 -3.19 -9.34
N THR A 67 9.40 -2.03 -9.34
CA THR A 67 8.24 -1.71 -8.51
C THR A 67 7.54 -0.46 -9.02
N LYS A 68 6.58 0.07 -8.27
CA LYS A 68 5.89 1.34 -8.56
C LYS A 68 5.93 2.26 -7.35
N ILE A 69 5.79 3.56 -7.58
CA ILE A 69 5.40 4.52 -6.56
C ILE A 69 3.95 4.89 -6.83
N GLU A 70 3.10 4.79 -5.82
CA GLU A 70 1.73 5.27 -5.85
C GLU A 70 1.65 6.62 -5.18
N LEU A 71 1.31 7.66 -5.92
CA LEU A 71 1.03 8.97 -5.35
C LEU A 71 -0.46 9.05 -5.00
N LEU A 72 -0.76 9.32 -3.73
CA LEU A 72 -2.10 9.41 -3.19
C LEU A 72 -2.46 10.87 -2.91
N HIS A 73 -3.58 11.32 -3.43
CA HIS A 73 -4.13 12.63 -3.11
C HIS A 73 -5.52 12.45 -2.47
N PRO A 74 -5.88 13.21 -1.42
CA PRO A 74 -7.19 13.06 -0.80
C PRO A 74 -8.32 13.44 -1.76
N LEU A 75 -9.39 12.63 -1.77
CA LEU A 75 -10.61 12.89 -2.51
C LEU A 75 -11.76 13.10 -1.53
N GLY A 76 -12.28 14.33 -1.50
CA GLY A 76 -13.32 14.73 -0.56
C GLY A 76 -12.85 14.94 0.88
N ASP A 77 -13.76 15.38 1.74
CA ASP A 77 -13.44 15.80 3.10
C ASP A 77 -13.16 14.64 4.07
N ASN A 78 -13.63 13.44 3.74
CA ASN A 78 -13.50 12.23 4.56
C ASN A 78 -12.51 11.22 3.97
N SER A 79 -11.48 11.69 3.29
CA SER A 79 -10.45 10.81 2.75
C SER A 79 -9.74 10.03 3.87
N PRO A 80 -9.48 8.71 3.70
CA PRO A 80 -8.80 7.91 4.70
C PRO A 80 -7.36 8.35 4.97
N ILE A 81 -6.73 9.11 4.05
CA ILE A 81 -5.38 9.66 4.25
C ILE A 81 -5.38 11.03 4.94
N SER A 82 -6.54 11.63 5.22
CA SER A 82 -6.64 12.96 5.84
C SER A 82 -5.93 13.02 7.20
N ALA A 83 -6.19 12.04 8.08
CA ALA A 83 -5.55 11.98 9.39
C ALA A 83 -4.01 11.81 9.32
N PHE A 84 -3.51 11.13 8.28
CA PHE A 84 -2.08 11.05 8.01
C PHE A 84 -1.53 12.42 7.61
N LEU A 85 -2.19 13.11 6.68
CA LEU A 85 -1.77 14.42 6.19
C LEU A 85 -1.90 15.53 7.25
N GLU A 86 -2.81 15.41 8.22
CA GLU A 86 -2.87 16.31 9.36
C GLU A 86 -1.61 16.26 10.22
N ARG A 87 -1.02 15.09 10.38
CA ARG A 87 0.23 14.88 11.13
C ARG A 87 1.48 15.09 10.28
N ASN A 88 1.37 14.94 8.97
CA ASN A 88 2.47 15.04 8.01
C ASN A 88 2.11 16.08 6.94
N LYS A 89 2.25 17.36 7.29
CA LYS A 89 1.79 18.49 6.46
C LYS A 89 2.44 18.56 5.09
N ASP A 90 3.66 18.08 4.97
CA ASP A 90 4.39 18.03 3.69
C ASP A 90 4.15 16.72 2.91
N GLY A 91 3.28 15.84 3.42
CA GLY A 91 3.08 14.49 2.89
C GLY A 91 4.13 13.51 3.39
N GLY A 92 4.32 12.42 2.67
CA GLY A 92 5.32 11.41 2.97
C GLY A 92 4.88 9.99 2.68
N MET A 93 5.74 9.03 3.00
CA MET A 93 5.43 7.61 2.81
C MET A 93 4.25 7.20 3.69
N HIS A 94 3.17 6.72 3.04
CA HIS A 94 1.94 6.31 3.71
C HIS A 94 1.93 4.82 4.00
N HIS A 95 2.22 3.99 3.01
CA HIS A 95 2.27 2.54 3.17
C HIS A 95 3.19 1.88 2.13
N ILE A 96 3.47 0.60 2.38
CA ILE A 96 4.03 -0.30 1.38
C ILE A 96 2.99 -1.36 1.04
N CYS A 97 2.99 -1.84 -0.19
CA CYS A 97 2.14 -2.95 -0.63
C CYS A 97 2.99 -4.15 -1.03
N LEU A 98 2.66 -5.30 -0.46
CA LEU A 98 3.28 -6.59 -0.77
C LEU A 98 2.29 -7.47 -1.52
N GLU A 99 2.74 -8.08 -2.62
CA GLU A 99 1.98 -9.08 -3.35
C GLU A 99 2.00 -10.41 -2.62
N VAL A 100 0.83 -11.03 -2.50
CA VAL A 100 0.66 -12.38 -1.96
C VAL A 100 -0.14 -13.23 -2.94
N PRO A 101 0.16 -14.54 -3.07
CA PRO A 101 -0.57 -15.40 -4.01
C PRO A 101 -1.97 -15.81 -3.49
N ASP A 102 -2.20 -15.75 -2.19
CA ASP A 102 -3.44 -16.12 -1.51
C ASP A 102 -3.59 -15.24 -0.26
N ILE A 103 -4.53 -14.30 -0.29
CA ILE A 103 -4.74 -13.36 0.80
C ILE A 103 -5.33 -14.01 2.06
N ALA A 104 -6.17 -15.05 1.89
CA ALA A 104 -6.74 -15.75 3.03
C ALA A 104 -5.65 -16.53 3.79
N ALA A 105 -4.75 -17.20 3.06
CA ALA A 105 -3.60 -17.85 3.65
C ALA A 105 -2.65 -16.84 4.32
N ALA A 106 -2.40 -15.70 3.69
CA ALA A 106 -1.59 -14.64 4.26
C ALA A 106 -2.18 -14.07 5.56
N MET A 107 -3.50 -13.83 5.60
CA MET A 107 -4.21 -13.38 6.82
C MET A 107 -4.11 -14.42 7.94
N GLN A 108 -4.20 -15.71 7.63
CA GLN A 108 -4.05 -16.79 8.62
C GLN A 108 -2.62 -16.80 9.19
N ILE A 109 -1.60 -16.65 8.36
CA ILE A 109 -0.20 -16.51 8.78
C ILE A 109 -0.02 -15.31 9.71
N CYS A 110 -0.59 -14.15 9.35
CA CYS A 110 -0.56 -12.97 10.20
C CYS A 110 -1.20 -13.22 11.57
N LYS A 111 -2.37 -13.86 11.59
CA LYS A 111 -3.06 -14.21 12.83
C LYS A 111 -2.23 -15.11 13.73
N GLU A 112 -1.59 -16.14 13.17
CA GLU A 112 -0.73 -17.07 13.92
C GLU A 112 0.54 -16.39 14.44
N ALA A 113 1.04 -15.39 13.71
CA ALA A 113 2.17 -14.55 14.11
C ALA A 113 1.80 -13.40 15.05
N ASN A 114 0.52 -13.27 15.45
CA ASN A 114 -0.03 -12.14 16.23
C ASN A 114 0.14 -10.77 15.54
N ILE A 115 0.12 -10.74 14.21
CA ILE A 115 0.09 -9.52 13.40
C ILE A 115 -1.38 -9.16 13.13
N ARG A 116 -1.79 -7.97 13.53
CA ARG A 116 -3.18 -7.52 13.39
C ARG A 116 -3.50 -7.06 11.98
N CYS A 117 -4.55 -7.64 11.40
CA CYS A 117 -5.17 -7.08 10.20
C CYS A 117 -6.12 -5.94 10.58
N LEU A 118 -6.14 -4.89 9.78
CA LEU A 118 -7.09 -3.77 9.89
C LEU A 118 -8.38 -4.11 9.15
N GLY A 119 -9.16 -5.00 9.73
CA GLY A 119 -10.41 -5.53 9.18
C GLY A 119 -10.50 -7.04 9.34
N THR A 120 -11.70 -7.56 9.18
CA THR A 120 -12.01 -9.01 9.33
C THR A 120 -12.01 -9.76 8.00
N ALA A 121 -12.08 -9.02 6.89
CA ALA A 121 -12.08 -9.57 5.53
C ALA A 121 -11.36 -8.62 4.57
N PRO A 122 -10.79 -9.15 3.47
CA PRO A 122 -10.23 -8.33 2.41
C PRO A 122 -11.29 -7.43 1.76
N LYS A 123 -10.86 -6.30 1.24
CA LYS A 123 -11.65 -5.41 0.38
C LYS A 123 -11.04 -5.41 -1.02
N ILE A 124 -11.77 -4.93 -2.01
CA ILE A 124 -11.21 -4.73 -3.36
C ILE A 124 -10.41 -3.43 -3.36
N GLY A 125 -9.13 -3.52 -3.69
CA GLY A 125 -8.21 -2.39 -3.79
C GLY A 125 -8.25 -1.66 -5.13
N ALA A 126 -7.38 -0.66 -5.29
CA ALA A 126 -7.33 0.20 -6.47
C ALA A 126 -7.04 -0.55 -7.79
N HIS A 127 -6.35 -1.68 -7.73
CA HIS A 127 -6.07 -2.53 -8.89
C HIS A 127 -7.17 -3.57 -9.17
N GLY A 128 -8.27 -3.59 -8.41
CA GLY A 128 -9.34 -4.57 -8.56
C GLY A 128 -9.07 -5.92 -7.88
N ASN A 129 -7.97 -6.05 -7.16
CA ASN A 129 -7.57 -7.24 -6.44
C ASN A 129 -7.99 -7.17 -4.95
N PRO A 130 -8.16 -8.32 -4.26
CA PRO A 130 -8.36 -8.32 -2.82
C PRO A 130 -7.16 -7.76 -2.07
N VAL A 131 -7.42 -6.86 -1.12
CA VAL A 131 -6.40 -6.23 -0.27
C VAL A 131 -6.80 -6.26 1.20
N ILE A 132 -5.81 -6.28 2.08
CA ILE A 132 -5.94 -6.10 3.53
C ILE A 132 -4.75 -5.31 4.06
N PHE A 133 -4.98 -4.42 5.03
CA PHE A 133 -3.90 -3.70 5.69
C PHE A 133 -3.52 -4.37 7.01
N LEU A 134 -2.24 -4.36 7.32
CA LEU A 134 -1.67 -4.80 8.58
C LEU A 134 -1.38 -3.59 9.46
N HIS A 135 -1.59 -3.77 10.77
CA HIS A 135 -1.41 -2.68 11.73
C HIS A 135 0.07 -2.25 11.82
N PRO A 136 0.40 -0.95 11.69
CA PRO A 136 1.79 -0.48 11.64
C PRO A 136 2.60 -0.81 12.88
N LYS A 137 2.00 -0.88 14.07
CA LYS A 137 2.72 -1.26 15.30
C LYS A 137 3.28 -2.67 15.26
N ASP A 138 2.71 -3.55 14.44
CA ASP A 138 3.14 -4.93 14.30
C ASP A 138 4.10 -5.11 13.10
N CYS A 139 4.25 -4.05 12.29
CA CYS A 139 5.02 -4.03 11.04
C CYS A 139 6.13 -2.96 11.07
N GLY A 140 6.83 -2.83 12.20
CA GLY A 140 7.96 -1.91 12.32
C GLY A 140 7.61 -0.42 12.21
N GLY A 141 6.36 -0.05 12.50
CA GLY A 141 5.86 1.33 12.38
C GLY A 141 5.35 1.68 10.97
N VAL A 142 5.37 0.74 10.04
CA VAL A 142 4.93 0.96 8.65
C VAL A 142 3.57 0.33 8.41
N LEU A 143 2.61 1.12 7.93
CA LEU A 143 1.35 0.58 7.42
C LEU A 143 1.66 -0.32 6.22
N THR A 144 1.24 -1.57 6.27
CA THR A 144 1.57 -2.57 5.26
C THR A 144 0.30 -3.11 4.64
N GLU A 145 0.17 -2.98 3.33
CA GLU A 145 -0.90 -3.56 2.54
C GLU A 145 -0.47 -4.92 2.01
N LEU A 146 -1.37 -5.88 2.02
CA LEU A 146 -1.24 -7.14 1.28
C LEU A 146 -2.24 -7.11 0.13
N GLU A 147 -1.78 -7.40 -1.08
CA GLU A 147 -2.60 -7.47 -2.29
C GLU A 147 -2.49 -8.88 -2.90
N GLU A 148 -3.62 -9.53 -3.14
CA GLU A 148 -3.62 -10.82 -3.81
C GLU A 148 -3.35 -10.65 -5.30
N VAL A 149 -2.24 -11.20 -5.77
CA VAL A 149 -1.89 -11.23 -7.19
C VAL A 149 -1.73 -12.69 -7.61
N LYS A 150 -2.65 -13.15 -8.46
CA LYS A 150 -2.57 -14.49 -9.03
C LYS A 150 -1.53 -14.51 -10.14
N SER A 151 -0.57 -15.42 -10.00
CA SER A 151 0.44 -15.71 -11.01
C SER A 151 -0.16 -16.44 -12.23
#